data_2d1d978074d35d7fcdc2943b0fbb6211
#
_entry.id   2d1d978074d35d7fcdc2943b0fbb6211
#
_cell.length_a   1.000
_cell.length_b   1.000
_cell.length_c   1.000
_cell.angle_alpha   90.00
_cell.angle_beta   90.00
_cell.angle_gamma   90.00
#
_symmetry.space_group_name_H-M   'P 1'
#
loop_
_entity.id
_entity.type
_entity.pdbx_description
1 polymer ?
#
loop_
_entity_poly.entity_id
_entity_poly.type
_entity_poly.pdbx_seq_one_letter_code
_entity_poly.pdbx_strand_id
1 'polypeptide(L)'
;DIQKICKESYMILDMYYSLLNHRSDVMQLSVIFLTSILTCIQAGKTIEERYFENLMILNKTTLSGINPEEYSTHNSMIYDSIILGVSTYSSLALSVMRYFKWDDKREKANEYKGKFLELHNRINYQLDILRPWKHDDYFNNQDEKYYKTTWDDLMENLKKEYLNIIDIKKYLFIDSEKLLTETERIRFLKRLYNDQIDRNDHEQKLTELSLKHKKGKKNIEQENIELSNDDDDEE
;
A
#
# COMPACT_ATOMS: atom_id res chain seq x y z
N ASP A 1 23.49 -7.82 -4.01
CA ASP A 1 22.55 -7.80 -5.16
C ASP A 1 21.24 -8.53 -4.88
N ILE A 2 21.23 -9.76 -4.31
CA ILE A 2 20.00 -10.52 -4.04
C ILE A 2 19.06 -9.76 -3.08
N GLN A 3 19.60 -9.21 -2.00
CA GLN A 3 18.85 -8.44 -1.01
C GLN A 3 18.14 -7.23 -1.65
N LYS A 4 18.85 -6.51 -2.53
CA LYS A 4 18.30 -5.36 -3.26
C LYS A 4 17.13 -5.80 -4.14
N ILE A 5 17.29 -6.88 -4.91
CA ILE A 5 16.23 -7.42 -5.79
C ILE A 5 15.00 -7.85 -4.99
N CYS A 6 15.19 -8.52 -3.84
CA CYS A 6 14.08 -8.91 -2.97
C CYS A 6 13.33 -7.70 -2.43
N LYS A 7 14.06 -6.66 -2.00
CA LYS A 7 13.47 -5.40 -1.52
C LYS A 7 12.70 -4.67 -2.63
N GLU A 8 13.27 -4.58 -3.82
CA GLU A 8 12.61 -3.96 -4.98
C GLU A 8 11.34 -4.73 -5.37
N SER A 9 11.40 -6.05 -5.45
CA SER A 9 10.23 -6.89 -5.74
C SER A 9 9.14 -6.74 -4.68
N TYR A 10 9.50 -6.72 -3.40
CA TYR A 10 8.57 -6.43 -2.31
C TYR A 10 7.88 -5.08 -2.50
N MET A 11 8.63 -4.01 -2.80
CA MET A 11 8.07 -2.66 -2.96
C MET A 11 7.14 -2.57 -4.18
N ILE A 12 7.49 -3.22 -5.30
CA ILE A 12 6.64 -3.28 -6.49
C ILE A 12 5.32 -3.99 -6.18
N LEU A 13 5.37 -5.13 -5.49
CA LEU A 13 4.19 -5.88 -5.10
C LEU A 13 3.33 -5.13 -4.09
N ASP A 14 3.93 -4.36 -3.19
CA ASP A 14 3.22 -3.51 -2.23
C ASP A 14 2.46 -2.38 -2.94
N MET A 15 3.09 -1.71 -3.91
CA MET A 15 2.42 -0.71 -4.76
C MET A 15 1.29 -1.33 -5.58
N TYR A 16 1.50 -2.53 -6.13
CA TYR A 16 0.49 -3.23 -6.90
C TYR A 16 -0.70 -3.65 -6.04
N TYR A 17 -0.43 -4.22 -4.86
CA TYR A 17 -1.45 -4.56 -3.87
C TYR A 17 -2.29 -3.33 -3.48
N SER A 18 -1.62 -2.22 -3.15
CA SER A 18 -2.28 -0.96 -2.80
C SER A 18 -3.17 -0.43 -3.92
N LEU A 19 -2.71 -0.51 -5.18
CA LEU A 19 -3.51 -0.13 -6.35
C LEU A 19 -4.75 -1.01 -6.51
N LEU A 20 -4.59 -2.33 -6.38
CA LEU A 20 -5.72 -3.27 -6.48
C LEU A 20 -6.72 -3.06 -5.34
N ASN A 21 -6.22 -2.86 -4.12
CA ASN A 21 -7.05 -2.59 -2.96
C ASN A 21 -7.87 -1.32 -3.18
N HIS A 22 -7.22 -0.22 -3.56
CA HIS A 22 -7.91 1.03 -3.83
C HIS A 22 -8.99 0.89 -4.92
N ARG A 23 -8.70 0.18 -6.02
CA ARG A 23 -9.69 -0.07 -7.09
C ARG A 23 -10.87 -0.90 -6.60
N SER A 24 -10.59 -1.96 -5.84
CA SER A 24 -11.64 -2.81 -5.24
C SER A 24 -12.51 -2.02 -4.27
N ASP A 25 -11.89 -1.25 -3.37
CA ASP A 25 -12.58 -0.45 -2.36
C ASP A 25 -13.48 0.62 -3.00
N VAL A 26 -12.99 1.36 -4.01
CA VAL A 26 -13.78 2.36 -4.73
C VAL A 26 -15.01 1.74 -5.40
N MET A 27 -14.83 0.59 -6.05
CA MET A 27 -15.95 -0.11 -6.69
C MET A 27 -16.95 -0.64 -5.67
N GLN A 28 -16.48 -1.27 -4.59
CA GLN A 28 -17.36 -1.77 -3.52
C GLN A 28 -18.14 -0.64 -2.85
N LEU A 29 -17.46 0.46 -2.50
CA LEU A 29 -18.11 1.62 -1.90
C LEU A 29 -19.14 2.25 -2.84
N SER A 30 -18.87 2.33 -4.16
CA SER A 30 -19.84 2.83 -5.12
C SER A 30 -21.09 1.96 -5.19
N VAL A 31 -20.94 0.64 -5.17
CA VAL A 31 -22.07 -0.30 -5.14
C VAL A 31 -22.88 -0.16 -3.84
N ILE A 32 -22.21 -0.12 -2.69
CA ILE A 32 -22.86 0.05 -1.37
C ILE A 32 -23.64 1.37 -1.31
N PHE A 33 -23.01 2.46 -1.75
CA PHE A 33 -23.65 3.79 -1.76
C PHE A 33 -24.90 3.81 -2.65
N LEU A 34 -24.78 3.30 -3.87
CA LEU A 34 -25.91 3.26 -4.81
C LEU A 34 -27.03 2.33 -4.36
N THR A 35 -26.70 1.17 -3.78
CA THR A 35 -27.73 0.27 -3.22
C THR A 35 -28.43 0.89 -2.01
N SER A 36 -27.72 1.67 -1.20
CA SER A 36 -28.33 2.43 -0.09
C SER A 36 -29.31 3.50 -0.59
N ILE A 37 -28.93 4.26 -1.61
CA ILE A 37 -29.82 5.21 -2.27
C ILE A 37 -31.05 4.50 -2.86
N LEU A 38 -30.83 3.36 -3.52
CA LEU A 38 -31.90 2.56 -4.08
C LEU A 38 -32.93 2.13 -3.02
N THR A 39 -32.45 1.70 -1.87
CA THR A 39 -33.30 1.31 -0.74
C THR A 39 -34.13 2.51 -0.24
N CYS A 40 -33.54 3.70 -0.14
CA CYS A 40 -34.25 4.91 0.23
C CYS A 40 -35.33 5.29 -0.81
N ILE A 41 -35.02 5.18 -2.11
CA ILE A 41 -35.96 5.44 -3.19
C ILE A 41 -37.15 4.44 -3.15
N GLN A 42 -36.87 3.16 -2.95
CA GLN A 42 -37.91 2.12 -2.82
C GLN A 42 -38.81 2.36 -1.61
N ALA A 43 -38.21 2.73 -0.47
CA ALA A 43 -38.98 3.08 0.72
C ALA A 43 -39.88 4.31 0.47
N GLY A 44 -39.34 5.34 -0.20
CA GLY A 44 -40.10 6.54 -0.60
C GLY A 44 -41.29 6.21 -1.50
N LYS A 45 -41.08 5.37 -2.53
CA LYS A 45 -42.13 4.89 -3.43
C LYS A 45 -43.25 4.16 -2.64
N THR A 46 -42.88 3.27 -1.74
CA THR A 46 -43.86 2.52 -0.91
C THR A 46 -44.66 3.44 0.01
N ILE A 47 -44.01 4.49 0.57
CA ILE A 47 -44.72 5.47 1.41
C ILE A 47 -45.69 6.30 0.57
N GLU A 48 -45.27 6.76 -0.62
CA GLU A 48 -46.10 7.53 -1.53
C GLU A 48 -47.31 6.70 -1.97
N GLU A 49 -47.17 5.45 -2.38
CA GLU A 49 -48.26 4.54 -2.75
C GLU A 49 -49.27 4.39 -1.61
N ARG A 50 -48.80 4.13 -0.39
CA ARG A 50 -49.68 4.02 0.79
C ARG A 50 -50.41 5.31 1.14
N TYR A 51 -49.71 6.44 0.98
CA TYR A 51 -50.34 7.76 1.19
C TYR A 51 -51.46 8.02 0.21
N PHE A 52 -51.24 7.70 -1.06
CA PHE A 52 -52.29 7.83 -2.11
C PHE A 52 -53.46 6.86 -1.90
N GLU A 53 -53.19 5.61 -1.52
CA GLU A 53 -54.24 4.65 -1.17
C GLU A 53 -55.14 5.18 -0.01
N ASN A 54 -54.51 5.68 1.04
CA ASN A 54 -55.25 6.25 2.19
C ASN A 54 -56.03 7.51 1.78
N LEU A 55 -55.50 8.40 0.93
CA LEU A 55 -56.21 9.55 0.39
C LEU A 55 -57.40 9.13 -0.49
N MET A 56 -57.28 8.10 -1.32
CA MET A 56 -58.37 7.59 -2.14
C MET A 56 -59.50 7.03 -1.28
N ILE A 57 -59.15 6.35 -0.18
CA ILE A 57 -60.14 5.81 0.78
C ILE A 57 -60.86 6.96 1.49
N LEU A 58 -60.13 8.04 1.87
CA LEU A 58 -60.72 9.17 2.59
C LEU A 58 -61.55 10.11 1.67
N ASN A 59 -61.15 10.25 0.38
CA ASN A 59 -61.73 11.22 -0.55
C ASN A 59 -62.70 10.62 -1.56
N LYS A 60 -63.28 9.43 -1.28
CA LYS A 60 -64.34 8.89 -2.13
C LYS A 60 -65.57 9.83 -2.29
N THR A 61 -65.56 10.97 -1.64
CA THR A 61 -66.68 11.92 -1.58
C THR A 61 -66.42 13.33 -2.17
N THR A 62 -65.22 13.81 -2.52
CA THR A 62 -65.03 15.26 -2.79
C THR A 62 -63.99 15.73 -3.81
N LEU A 63 -63.41 14.94 -4.67
CA LEU A 63 -62.46 15.47 -5.67
C LEU A 63 -62.83 15.13 -7.12
N SER A 64 -63.67 15.97 -7.72
CA SER A 64 -63.81 16.06 -9.17
C SER A 64 -62.74 17.01 -9.68
N GLY A 65 -61.71 16.53 -10.37
CA GLY A 65 -60.85 17.42 -11.18
C GLY A 65 -59.38 17.08 -11.33
N ILE A 66 -58.82 16.19 -10.51
CA ILE A 66 -57.44 15.73 -10.71
C ILE A 66 -57.47 14.22 -10.89
N ASN A 67 -56.99 13.75 -12.04
CA ASN A 67 -56.85 12.30 -12.28
C ASN A 67 -55.67 11.77 -11.44
N PRO A 68 -55.89 11.17 -10.28
CA PRO A 68 -54.82 10.68 -9.42
C PRO A 68 -54.07 9.51 -10.06
N GLU A 69 -54.69 8.80 -11.01
CA GLU A 69 -54.03 7.72 -11.76
C GLU A 69 -52.88 8.21 -12.69
N GLU A 70 -53.05 9.41 -13.31
CA GLU A 70 -52.08 9.94 -14.24
C GLU A 70 -50.82 10.46 -13.52
N TYR A 71 -50.97 11.04 -12.34
CA TYR A 71 -49.85 11.53 -11.54
C TYR A 71 -49.09 10.35 -10.89
N SER A 72 -49.76 9.32 -10.39
CA SER A 72 -49.19 8.10 -9.81
C SER A 72 -48.41 7.29 -10.83
N THR A 73 -48.89 7.15 -12.06
CA THR A 73 -48.20 6.44 -13.14
C THR A 73 -46.91 7.13 -13.60
N HIS A 74 -46.88 8.44 -13.70
CA HIS A 74 -45.70 9.16 -14.14
C HIS A 74 -44.54 9.07 -13.12
N ASN A 75 -44.83 9.30 -11.84
CA ASN A 75 -43.84 9.17 -10.77
C ASN A 75 -43.34 7.74 -10.63
N SER A 76 -44.20 6.73 -10.74
CA SER A 76 -43.80 5.32 -10.72
C SER A 76 -42.83 4.98 -11.84
N MET A 77 -43.04 5.48 -13.06
CA MET A 77 -42.10 5.25 -14.18
C MET A 77 -40.70 5.84 -13.92
N ILE A 78 -40.63 7.03 -13.29
CA ILE A 78 -39.32 7.64 -12.94
C ILE A 78 -38.60 6.80 -11.90
N TYR A 79 -39.27 6.39 -10.83
CA TYR A 79 -38.69 5.53 -9.80
C TYR A 79 -38.20 4.20 -10.38
N ASP A 80 -38.99 3.55 -11.20
CA ASP A 80 -38.65 2.26 -11.83
C ASP A 80 -37.45 2.40 -12.78
N SER A 81 -37.34 3.52 -13.51
CA SER A 81 -36.19 3.82 -14.37
C SER A 81 -34.91 4.01 -13.57
N ILE A 82 -34.97 4.70 -12.43
CA ILE A 82 -33.82 4.89 -11.53
C ILE A 82 -33.41 3.57 -10.91
N ILE A 83 -34.37 2.78 -10.43
CA ILE A 83 -34.14 1.45 -9.85
C ILE A 83 -33.43 0.55 -10.87
N LEU A 84 -33.93 0.52 -12.11
CA LEU A 84 -33.33 -0.28 -13.19
C LEU A 84 -31.90 0.18 -13.49
N GLY A 85 -31.67 1.50 -13.59
CA GLY A 85 -30.35 2.08 -13.85
C GLY A 85 -29.32 1.71 -12.78
N VAL A 86 -29.67 1.88 -11.51
CA VAL A 86 -28.80 1.55 -10.37
C VAL A 86 -28.53 0.03 -10.28
N SER A 87 -29.56 -0.79 -10.51
CA SER A 87 -29.42 -2.25 -10.49
C SER A 87 -28.49 -2.72 -11.62
N THR A 88 -28.65 -2.14 -12.83
CA THR A 88 -27.82 -2.45 -13.98
C THR A 88 -26.35 -2.06 -13.73
N TYR A 89 -26.11 -0.85 -13.20
CA TYR A 89 -24.77 -0.40 -12.83
C TYR A 89 -24.13 -1.33 -11.79
N SER A 90 -24.86 -1.68 -10.72
CA SER A 90 -24.35 -2.55 -9.67
C SER A 90 -23.97 -3.94 -10.22
N SER A 91 -24.82 -4.51 -11.08
CA SER A 91 -24.56 -5.78 -11.75
C SER A 91 -23.32 -5.70 -12.67
N LEU A 92 -23.19 -4.61 -13.42
CA LEU A 92 -22.03 -4.36 -14.29
C LEU A 92 -20.76 -4.22 -13.46
N ALA A 93 -20.76 -3.42 -12.40
CA ALA A 93 -19.62 -3.23 -11.51
C ALA A 93 -19.13 -4.55 -10.91
N LEU A 94 -20.04 -5.37 -10.38
CA LEU A 94 -19.70 -6.69 -9.85
C LEU A 94 -19.16 -7.62 -10.94
N SER A 95 -19.70 -7.57 -12.15
CA SER A 95 -19.25 -8.37 -13.29
C SER A 95 -17.81 -7.96 -13.70
N VAL A 96 -17.51 -6.67 -13.71
CA VAL A 96 -16.17 -6.13 -13.99
C VAL A 96 -15.18 -6.62 -12.92
N MET A 97 -15.54 -6.53 -11.64
CA MET A 97 -14.65 -7.01 -10.56
C MET A 97 -14.34 -8.50 -10.70
N ARG A 98 -15.35 -9.32 -11.01
CA ARG A 98 -15.17 -10.77 -11.24
C ARG A 98 -14.35 -11.07 -12.49
N TYR A 99 -14.59 -10.36 -13.59
CA TYR A 99 -13.87 -10.56 -14.85
C TYR A 99 -12.37 -10.29 -14.67
N PHE A 100 -12.00 -9.20 -14.02
CA PHE A 100 -10.60 -8.83 -13.78
C PHE A 100 -9.96 -9.63 -12.65
N LYS A 101 -10.73 -10.38 -11.86
CA LYS A 101 -10.27 -11.18 -10.72
C LYS A 101 -9.41 -10.36 -9.76
N TRP A 102 -9.86 -9.16 -9.43
CA TRP A 102 -9.08 -8.25 -8.59
C TRP A 102 -8.79 -8.81 -7.21
N ASP A 103 -9.76 -9.50 -6.61
CA ASP A 103 -9.58 -10.10 -5.28
C ASP A 103 -8.53 -11.23 -5.30
N ASP A 104 -8.58 -12.13 -6.31
CA ASP A 104 -7.59 -13.19 -6.46
C ASP A 104 -6.17 -12.61 -6.70
N LYS A 105 -6.06 -11.55 -7.52
CA LYS A 105 -4.79 -10.89 -7.78
C LYS A 105 -4.26 -10.17 -6.54
N ARG A 106 -5.14 -9.53 -5.76
CA ARG A 106 -4.81 -8.87 -4.50
C ARG A 106 -4.28 -9.87 -3.48
N GLU A 107 -4.96 -10.99 -3.30
CA GLU A 107 -4.56 -12.05 -2.39
C GLU A 107 -3.17 -12.60 -2.77
N LYS A 108 -2.97 -12.95 -4.04
CA LYS A 108 -1.67 -13.42 -4.54
C LYS A 108 -0.56 -12.37 -4.38
N ALA A 109 -0.85 -11.10 -4.67
CA ALA A 109 0.13 -10.03 -4.49
C ALA A 109 0.55 -9.90 -3.02
N ASN A 110 -0.39 -10.02 -2.08
CA ASN A 110 -0.11 -10.01 -0.64
C ASN A 110 0.69 -11.23 -0.20
N GLU A 111 0.36 -12.42 -0.72
CA GLU A 111 1.11 -13.65 -0.45
C GLU A 111 2.57 -13.54 -0.92
N TYR A 112 2.79 -13.12 -2.16
CA TYR A 112 4.17 -12.99 -2.69
C TYR A 112 4.94 -11.87 -2.00
N LYS A 113 4.28 -10.76 -1.64
CA LYS A 113 4.86 -9.70 -0.80
C LYS A 113 5.38 -10.27 0.52
N GLY A 114 4.58 -11.09 1.20
CA GLY A 114 4.98 -11.77 2.43
C GLY A 114 6.19 -12.68 2.24
N LYS A 115 6.19 -13.50 1.18
CA LYS A 115 7.31 -14.39 0.86
C LYS A 115 8.62 -13.64 0.52
N PHE A 116 8.55 -12.51 -0.19
CA PHE A 116 9.73 -11.68 -0.45
C PHE A 116 10.26 -11.02 0.82
N LEU A 117 9.38 -10.60 1.73
CA LEU A 117 9.78 -10.07 3.03
C LEU A 117 10.45 -11.14 3.88
N GLU A 118 9.89 -12.35 3.93
CA GLU A 118 10.50 -13.49 4.62
C GLU A 118 11.89 -13.80 4.06
N LEU A 119 12.01 -13.85 2.72
CA LEU A 119 13.29 -14.10 2.07
C LEU A 119 14.31 -13.00 2.39
N HIS A 120 13.90 -11.75 2.41
CA HIS A 120 14.73 -10.61 2.81
C HIS A 120 15.21 -10.75 4.27
N ASN A 121 14.33 -11.14 5.17
CA ASN A 121 14.68 -11.36 6.58
C ASN A 121 15.65 -12.55 6.76
N ARG A 122 15.46 -13.62 6.00
CA ARG A 122 16.41 -14.77 5.99
C ARG A 122 17.81 -14.34 5.52
N ILE A 123 17.90 -13.50 4.48
CA ILE A 123 19.18 -12.96 4.00
C ILE A 123 19.83 -12.10 5.08
N ASN A 124 19.06 -11.21 5.73
CA ASN A 124 19.57 -10.37 6.81
C ASN A 124 20.10 -11.22 7.98
N TYR A 125 19.36 -12.24 8.37
CA TYR A 125 19.78 -13.16 9.42
C TYR A 125 21.14 -13.83 9.09
N GLN A 126 21.32 -14.29 7.84
CA GLN A 126 22.62 -14.87 7.44
C GLN A 126 23.75 -13.83 7.44
N LEU A 127 23.47 -12.59 7.05
CA LEU A 127 24.43 -11.48 7.12
C LEU A 127 24.81 -11.14 8.58
N ASP A 128 23.84 -11.19 9.49
CA ASP A 128 24.08 -10.93 10.91
C ASP A 128 24.93 -12.04 11.57
N ILE A 129 24.75 -13.30 11.15
CA ILE A 129 25.64 -14.40 11.57
C ILE A 129 27.08 -14.19 11.10
N LEU A 130 27.27 -13.64 9.89
CA LEU A 130 28.60 -13.38 9.34
C LEU A 130 29.28 -12.13 9.91
N ARG A 131 28.51 -11.18 10.46
CA ARG A 131 29.05 -9.90 10.92
C ARG A 131 30.13 -10.01 11.99
N PRO A 132 30.01 -10.86 13.03
CA PRO A 132 31.06 -11.03 14.03
C PRO A 132 32.39 -11.53 13.46
N TRP A 133 32.33 -12.32 12.38
CA TRP A 133 33.52 -12.94 11.76
C TRP A 133 34.35 -11.96 10.91
N LYS A 134 33.91 -10.73 10.76
CA LYS A 134 34.67 -9.65 10.07
C LYS A 134 35.71 -8.96 10.96
N HIS A 135 35.66 -9.16 12.29
CA HIS A 135 36.60 -8.54 13.21
C HIS A 135 37.86 -9.39 13.36
N ASP A 136 39.01 -8.86 12.96
CA ASP A 136 40.34 -9.47 13.10
C ASP A 136 40.66 -9.84 14.55
N ASP A 137 40.05 -9.20 15.54
CA ASP A 137 40.20 -9.49 16.96
C ASP A 137 39.75 -10.92 17.37
N TYR A 138 38.89 -11.53 16.57
CA TYR A 138 38.42 -12.91 16.83
C TYR A 138 39.50 -13.96 16.57
N PHE A 139 40.45 -13.70 15.65
CA PHE A 139 41.47 -14.65 15.24
C PHE A 139 42.71 -14.62 16.13
N ASN A 140 42.89 -13.56 16.94
CA ASN A 140 44.15 -13.37 17.69
C ASN A 140 44.23 -14.04 19.05
N ASN A 141 43.16 -14.64 19.59
CA ASN A 141 43.11 -15.04 21.02
C ASN A 141 42.72 -16.49 21.34
N GLN A 142 42.53 -17.37 20.36
CA GLN A 142 42.12 -18.76 20.69
C GLN A 142 42.67 -19.81 19.72
N ASP A 143 42.59 -21.11 20.13
CA ASP A 143 43.09 -22.27 19.39
C ASP A 143 42.69 -22.33 17.91
N GLU A 144 43.62 -22.10 17.02
CA GLU A 144 43.49 -22.06 15.57
C GLU A 144 42.70 -23.23 14.98
N LYS A 145 42.85 -24.44 15.57
CA LYS A 145 42.19 -25.67 15.14
C LYS A 145 40.68 -25.64 15.42
N TYR A 146 40.25 -25.13 16.57
CA TYR A 146 38.83 -25.03 16.94
C TYR A 146 38.09 -24.03 16.02
N TYR A 147 38.69 -22.88 15.76
CA TYR A 147 38.11 -21.87 14.88
C TYR A 147 38.00 -22.33 13.45
N LYS A 148 38.99 -23.03 12.93
CA LYS A 148 38.98 -23.56 11.56
C LYS A 148 37.84 -24.56 11.37
N THR A 149 37.61 -25.47 12.30
CA THR A 149 36.49 -26.44 12.22
C THR A 149 35.14 -25.75 12.30
N THR A 150 34.99 -24.82 13.22
CA THR A 150 33.73 -24.03 13.37
C THR A 150 33.47 -23.17 12.16
N TRP A 151 34.49 -22.57 11.55
CA TRP A 151 34.38 -21.81 10.31
C TRP A 151 33.97 -22.70 9.13
N ASP A 152 34.56 -23.84 8.96
CA ASP A 152 34.25 -24.77 7.87
C ASP A 152 32.79 -25.27 7.97
N ASP A 153 32.30 -25.61 9.17
CA ASP A 153 30.92 -25.99 9.44
C ASP A 153 29.94 -24.83 9.16
N LEU A 154 30.31 -23.62 9.57
CA LEU A 154 29.54 -22.42 9.31
C LEU A 154 29.43 -22.17 7.81
N MET A 155 30.52 -22.25 7.08
CA MET A 155 30.57 -22.01 5.64
C MET A 155 29.79 -23.07 4.85
N GLU A 156 29.77 -24.31 5.29
CA GLU A 156 28.95 -25.36 4.67
C GLU A 156 27.46 -25.10 4.86
N ASN A 157 27.05 -24.72 6.08
CA ASN A 157 25.65 -24.34 6.36
C ASN A 157 25.21 -23.09 5.59
N LEU A 158 26.04 -22.06 5.53
CA LEU A 158 25.79 -20.86 4.74
C LEU A 158 25.65 -21.16 3.25
N LYS A 159 26.49 -22.04 2.71
CA LYS A 159 26.40 -22.46 1.31
C LYS A 159 25.08 -23.17 1.01
N LYS A 160 24.64 -24.08 1.89
CA LYS A 160 23.34 -24.76 1.74
C LYS A 160 22.18 -23.76 1.77
N GLU A 161 22.21 -22.85 2.74
CA GLU A 161 21.15 -21.84 2.86
C GLU A 161 21.16 -20.84 1.69
N TYR A 162 22.33 -20.45 1.20
CA TYR A 162 22.47 -19.59 0.03
C TYR A 162 21.85 -20.21 -1.23
N LEU A 163 22.09 -21.51 -1.48
CA LEU A 163 21.48 -22.21 -2.60
C LEU A 163 19.97 -22.29 -2.46
N ASN A 164 19.45 -22.56 -1.25
CA ASN A 164 18.03 -22.56 -0.95
C ASN A 164 17.40 -21.17 -1.20
N ILE A 165 18.05 -20.10 -0.77
CA ILE A 165 17.62 -18.71 -1.02
C ILE A 165 17.56 -18.41 -2.52
N ILE A 166 18.54 -18.83 -3.30
CA ILE A 166 18.55 -18.65 -4.76
C ILE A 166 17.37 -19.38 -5.42
N ASP A 167 17.11 -20.61 -5.03
CA ASP A 167 16.03 -21.41 -5.60
C ASP A 167 14.66 -20.78 -5.26
N ILE A 168 14.42 -20.44 -3.99
CA ILE A 168 13.20 -19.77 -3.56
C ILE A 168 13.02 -18.45 -4.33
N LYS A 169 14.06 -17.62 -4.42
CA LYS A 169 14.04 -16.37 -5.18
C LYS A 169 13.61 -16.59 -6.63
N LYS A 170 14.21 -17.58 -7.29
CA LYS A 170 13.92 -17.89 -8.70
C LYS A 170 12.45 -18.22 -8.90
N TYR A 171 11.88 -19.09 -8.07
CA TYR A 171 10.45 -19.45 -8.15
C TYR A 171 9.54 -18.26 -7.85
N LEU A 172 9.82 -17.52 -6.77
CA LEU A 172 9.03 -16.35 -6.40
C LEU A 172 9.05 -15.27 -7.49
N PHE A 173 10.20 -15.05 -8.13
CA PHE A 173 10.34 -14.06 -9.18
C PHE A 173 9.50 -14.43 -10.41
N ILE A 174 9.61 -15.68 -10.90
CA ILE A 174 8.85 -16.17 -12.05
C ILE A 174 7.34 -16.09 -11.79
N ASP A 175 6.91 -16.46 -10.59
CA ASP A 175 5.48 -16.48 -10.27
C ASP A 175 4.92 -15.07 -10.03
N SER A 176 5.70 -14.18 -9.40
CA SER A 176 5.29 -12.79 -9.21
C SER A 176 5.23 -12.01 -10.53
N GLU A 177 6.10 -12.33 -11.50
CA GLU A 177 6.05 -11.73 -12.84
C GLU A 177 4.74 -12.03 -13.59
N LYS A 178 4.13 -13.19 -13.34
CA LYS A 178 2.84 -13.56 -13.95
C LYS A 178 1.65 -12.70 -13.46
N LEU A 179 1.80 -12.02 -12.32
CA LEU A 179 0.75 -11.16 -11.76
C LEU A 179 0.67 -9.79 -12.42
N LEU A 180 1.81 -9.27 -12.85
CA LEU A 180 1.96 -7.92 -13.39
C LEU A 180 2.06 -7.97 -14.89
N THR A 181 1.40 -7.05 -15.57
CA THR A 181 1.69 -6.78 -16.97
C THR A 181 3.03 -6.05 -17.09
N GLU A 182 3.71 -6.22 -18.21
CA GLU A 182 4.99 -5.53 -18.47
C GLU A 182 4.87 -4.01 -18.31
N THR A 183 3.76 -3.44 -18.76
CA THR A 183 3.46 -2.01 -18.65
C THR A 183 3.33 -1.57 -17.18
N GLU A 184 2.67 -2.36 -16.33
CA GLU A 184 2.53 -2.09 -14.91
C GLU A 184 3.88 -2.17 -14.21
N ARG A 185 4.67 -3.19 -14.53
CA ARG A 185 6.02 -3.37 -13.98
C ARG A 185 6.91 -2.17 -14.29
N ILE A 186 6.97 -1.73 -15.54
CA ILE A 186 7.76 -0.55 -15.95
C ILE A 186 7.28 0.70 -15.20
N ARG A 187 5.96 0.88 -15.07
CA ARG A 187 5.39 2.03 -14.33
C ARG A 187 5.82 2.03 -12.86
N PHE A 188 5.76 0.90 -12.18
CA PHE A 188 6.16 0.78 -10.79
C PHE A 188 7.66 0.93 -10.60
N LEU A 189 8.48 0.37 -11.49
CA LEU A 189 9.93 0.58 -11.48
C LEU A 189 10.29 2.06 -11.63
N LYS A 190 9.64 2.77 -12.57
CA LYS A 190 9.87 4.20 -12.77
C LYS A 190 9.47 5.02 -11.52
N ARG A 191 8.35 4.68 -10.89
CA ARG A 191 7.92 5.35 -9.66
C ARG A 191 8.91 5.10 -8.53
N LEU A 192 9.34 3.88 -8.34
CA LEU A 192 10.32 3.50 -7.33
C LEU A 192 11.66 4.23 -7.50
N TYR A 193 12.10 4.37 -8.75
CA TYR A 193 13.31 5.12 -9.08
C TYR A 193 13.15 6.61 -8.76
N ASN A 194 12.03 7.22 -9.12
CA ASN A 194 11.76 8.62 -8.79
C ASN A 194 11.69 8.84 -7.27
N ASP A 195 11.01 7.96 -6.53
CA ASP A 195 10.93 8.02 -5.07
C ASP A 195 12.31 7.87 -4.40
N GLN A 196 13.24 7.14 -5.02
CA GLN A 196 14.63 7.05 -4.54
C GLN A 196 15.41 8.34 -4.78
N ILE A 197 15.25 8.98 -5.94
CA ILE A 197 15.87 10.28 -6.23
C ILE A 197 15.38 11.33 -5.24
N ASP A 198 14.06 11.42 -5.05
CA ASP A 198 13.46 12.40 -4.14
C ASP A 198 13.96 12.22 -2.69
N ARG A 199 14.13 10.98 -2.24
CA ARG A 199 14.70 10.69 -0.92
C ARG A 199 16.16 11.11 -0.82
N ASN A 200 16.98 10.79 -1.82
CA ASN A 200 18.39 11.17 -1.85
C ASN A 200 18.55 12.70 -1.82
N ASP A 201 17.74 13.42 -2.60
CA ASP A 201 17.73 14.89 -2.61
C ASP A 201 17.32 15.47 -1.25
N HIS A 202 16.34 14.83 -0.60
CA HIS A 202 15.90 15.22 0.73
C HIS A 202 17.00 14.97 1.80
N GLU A 203 17.65 13.82 1.77
CA GLU A 203 18.76 13.48 2.67
C GLU A 203 19.96 14.44 2.48
N GLN A 204 20.29 14.81 1.23
CA GLN A 204 21.32 15.79 0.94
C GLN A 204 20.98 17.15 1.55
N LYS A 205 19.75 17.63 1.37
CA LYS A 205 19.28 18.89 1.96
C LYS A 205 19.34 18.87 3.50
N LEU A 206 18.94 17.76 4.13
CA LEU A 206 19.04 17.60 5.58
C LEU A 206 20.49 17.62 6.06
N THR A 207 21.39 16.99 5.32
CA THR A 207 22.82 16.99 5.61
C THR A 207 23.41 18.39 5.50
N GLU A 208 23.08 19.14 4.44
CA GLU A 208 23.49 20.53 4.28
C GLU A 208 22.99 21.44 5.40
N LEU A 209 21.71 21.29 5.80
CA LEU A 209 21.14 22.05 6.93
C LEU A 209 21.84 21.72 8.24
N SER A 210 22.14 20.45 8.49
CA SER A 210 22.86 20.01 9.69
C SER A 210 24.27 20.60 9.76
N LEU A 211 24.97 20.66 8.61
CA LEU A 211 26.30 21.27 8.50
C LEU A 211 26.28 22.79 8.70
N LYS A 212 25.26 23.47 8.16
CA LYS A 212 25.05 24.91 8.40
C LYS A 212 24.79 25.20 9.87
N HIS A 213 23.98 24.39 10.53
CA HIS A 213 23.70 24.52 11.96
C HIS A 213 24.95 24.32 12.83
N LYS A 214 25.78 23.30 12.50
CA LYS A 214 27.05 23.06 13.19
C LYS A 214 28.05 24.21 13.01
N LYS A 215 28.13 24.79 11.81
CA LYS A 215 28.98 25.97 11.56
C LYS A 215 28.50 27.20 12.31
N GLY A 216 27.18 27.45 12.33
CA GLY A 216 26.61 28.55 13.11
C GLY A 216 26.90 28.44 14.61
N LYS A 217 26.80 27.22 15.18
CA LYS A 217 27.11 26.99 16.60
C LYS A 217 28.57 27.22 16.94
N LYS A 218 29.52 26.80 16.06
CA LYS A 218 30.94 27.06 16.24
C LYS A 218 31.29 28.55 16.18
N ASN A 219 30.66 29.32 15.31
CA ASN A 219 30.88 30.75 15.22
C ASN A 219 30.43 31.50 16.48
N ILE A 220 29.26 31.09 17.07
CA ILE A 220 28.76 31.67 18.32
C ILE A 220 29.67 31.29 19.49
N GLU A 221 30.22 30.07 19.54
CA GLU A 221 31.18 29.66 20.60
C GLU A 221 32.47 30.42 20.49
N GLN A 222 32.98 30.70 19.26
CA GLN A 222 34.18 31.52 19.07
C GLN A 222 33.96 32.98 19.45
N GLU A 223 32.84 33.59 19.09
CA GLU A 223 32.48 34.96 19.42
C GLU A 223 32.33 35.16 20.93
N ASN A 224 31.78 34.17 21.64
CA ASN A 224 31.66 34.18 23.12
C ASN A 224 33.03 34.04 23.83
N ILE A 225 34.03 33.34 23.20
CA ILE A 225 35.37 33.19 23.74
C ILE A 225 36.17 34.52 23.54
N GLU A 226 36.01 35.18 22.39
CA GLU A 226 36.61 36.47 22.14
C GLU A 226 36.09 37.56 23.09
N LEU A 227 34.78 37.60 23.35
CA LEU A 227 34.19 38.55 24.26
C LEU A 227 34.61 38.31 25.75
N SER A 228 34.92 37.07 26.16
CA SER A 228 35.37 36.77 27.51
C SER A 228 36.86 37.12 27.74
N ASN A 229 37.67 37.28 26.70
CA ASN A 229 39.07 37.62 26.84
C ASN A 229 39.32 39.13 26.87
N ASP A 230 38.38 39.96 26.41
CA ASP A 230 38.49 41.44 26.45
C ASP A 230 38.17 42.03 27.81
N ASP A 231 37.53 41.27 28.71
CA ASP A 231 37.19 41.75 30.06
C ASP A 231 38.35 41.58 31.10
N ASP A 232 39.42 40.86 30.78
CA ASP A 232 40.53 40.58 31.71
C ASP A 232 41.70 41.57 31.57
N ASP A 233 41.69 42.55 30.65
CA ASP A 233 42.78 43.52 30.42
C ASP A 233 42.53 44.91 31.03
N GLU A 234 41.47 45.09 31.88
CA GLU A 234 41.21 46.34 32.62
C GLU A 234 41.35 46.19 34.17
N GLU A 235 42.51 45.71 34.69
CA GLU A 235 42.93 45.95 36.11
C GLU A 235 44.35 46.50 36.22
#